data_fe4e9bf97f6eb88b8f09a5e03f3d09dd
#
_entry.id   fe4e9bf97f6eb88b8f09a5e03f3d09dd
#
_cell.length_a   1.000
_cell.length_b   1.000
_cell.length_c   1.000
_cell.angle_alpha   90.00
_cell.angle_beta   90.00
_cell.angle_gamma   90.00
#
_symmetry.space_group_name_H-M   'P 1'
#
loop_
_entity.id
_entity.type
_entity.pdbx_description
1 polymer ?
#
loop_
_entity_poly.entity_id
_entity_poly.type
_entity_poly.pdbx_seq_one_letter_code
_entity_poly.pdbx_strand_id
1 'polypeptide(L)'
;MKRALLALYLVFVALPVLAADEPTPPRDMVVLTVSGMIGKTNRGPLDAKRDSLLALQKIDFKQAFAFDRTTLLSLPQGTVTVQPRELDKPATFSGPLIREVLGYLEAAQVKTTFVAVNGHSGWLDPDDINASDWILALSADGVPLGIGQQGPIWLINTRAPDFKPDESHHAHWVWAVFYIKVGE
;
A
#
# COMPACT_ATOMS: atom_id res chain seq x y z
N MET A 1 67.08 -6.35 37.72
CA MET A 1 65.65 -6.25 37.83
C MET A 1 65.09 -5.87 36.43
N LYS A 2 64.56 -6.84 35.64
CA LYS A 2 63.99 -6.62 34.29
C LYS A 2 62.49 -6.49 34.41
N ARG A 3 61.93 -5.29 34.07
CA ARG A 3 60.52 -5.07 34.02
C ARG A 3 60.01 -5.47 32.63
N ALA A 4 59.15 -6.48 32.56
CA ALA A 4 58.46 -6.88 31.36
C ALA A 4 57.21 -6.00 31.23
N LEU A 5 57.08 -5.23 30.12
CA LEU A 5 55.86 -4.56 29.73
C LEU A 5 54.97 -5.56 28.98
N LEU A 6 53.81 -5.82 29.53
CA LEU A 6 52.76 -6.59 28.89
C LEU A 6 51.89 -5.63 28.03
N ALA A 7 51.98 -5.71 26.71
CA ALA A 7 51.14 -4.94 25.80
C ALA A 7 49.81 -5.68 25.59
N LEU A 8 48.73 -5.09 26.05
CA LEU A 8 47.36 -5.60 25.84
C LEU A 8 46.86 -5.16 24.45
N TYR A 9 46.80 -6.11 23.52
CA TYR A 9 46.18 -5.88 22.20
C TYR A 9 44.65 -5.98 22.32
N LEU A 10 43.95 -4.85 22.19
CA LEU A 10 42.49 -4.83 22.03
C LEU A 10 42.14 -5.14 20.57
N VAL A 11 41.63 -6.34 20.31
CA VAL A 11 41.10 -6.71 19.01
C VAL A 11 39.67 -6.12 18.88
N PHE A 12 39.54 -5.10 18.07
CA PHE A 12 38.24 -4.50 17.73
C PHE A 12 37.60 -5.38 16.65
N VAL A 13 36.65 -6.25 17.02
CA VAL A 13 35.81 -7.00 16.07
C VAL A 13 34.73 -6.07 15.56
N ALA A 14 34.90 -5.54 14.35
CA ALA A 14 33.87 -4.82 13.65
C ALA A 14 32.79 -5.81 13.22
N LEU A 15 31.62 -5.77 13.88
CA LEU A 15 30.42 -6.48 13.42
C LEU A 15 29.95 -5.81 12.13
N PRO A 16 29.62 -6.59 11.06
CA PRO A 16 29.00 -6.01 9.88
C PRO A 16 27.66 -5.42 10.28
N VAL A 17 27.53 -4.11 10.16
CA VAL A 17 26.22 -3.43 10.17
C VAL A 17 25.50 -3.93 8.92
N LEU A 18 24.49 -4.77 9.09
CA LEU A 18 23.55 -5.08 8.03
C LEU A 18 22.91 -3.73 7.61
N ALA A 19 23.33 -3.23 6.44
CA ALA A 19 22.69 -2.09 5.84
C ALA A 19 21.20 -2.45 5.67
N ALA A 20 20.31 -1.72 6.34
CA ALA A 20 18.89 -1.81 6.06
C ALA A 20 18.70 -1.51 4.58
N ASP A 21 18.01 -2.40 3.87
CA ASP A 21 17.76 -2.26 2.43
C ASP A 21 16.99 -0.94 2.24
N GLU A 22 17.66 0.09 1.74
CA GLU A 22 17.01 1.38 1.51
C GLU A 22 15.90 1.20 0.47
N PRO A 23 14.68 1.69 0.74
CA PRO A 23 13.57 1.53 -0.18
C PRO A 23 13.90 2.09 -1.54
N THR A 24 13.90 1.24 -2.57
CA THR A 24 14.26 1.61 -3.94
C THR A 24 13.20 2.58 -4.50
N PRO A 25 13.60 3.66 -5.20
CA PRO A 25 12.65 4.50 -5.94
C PRO A 25 11.87 3.67 -6.97
N PRO A 26 10.62 4.06 -7.28
CA PRO A 26 9.84 3.39 -8.31
C PRO A 26 10.56 3.43 -9.66
N ARG A 27 10.52 2.31 -10.40
CA ARG A 27 11.20 2.14 -11.70
C ARG A 27 10.29 2.39 -12.88
N ASP A 28 8.98 2.45 -12.62
CA ASP A 28 7.93 2.63 -13.61
C ASP A 28 6.87 3.63 -13.10
N MET A 29 5.77 3.79 -13.82
CA MET A 29 4.69 4.69 -13.45
C MET A 29 4.16 4.37 -12.05
N VAL A 30 4.18 5.37 -11.17
CA VAL A 30 3.58 5.27 -9.84
C VAL A 30 2.07 5.16 -9.97
N VAL A 31 1.50 4.09 -9.43
CA VAL A 31 0.05 3.84 -9.43
C VAL A 31 -0.59 4.04 -8.06
N LEU A 32 0.23 4.05 -6.98
CA LEU A 32 -0.25 4.24 -5.62
C LEU A 32 0.78 5.03 -4.81
N THR A 33 0.32 6.01 -4.04
CA THR A 33 1.12 6.68 -3.01
C THR A 33 0.52 6.38 -1.65
N VAL A 34 1.35 6.00 -0.69
CA VAL A 34 0.94 5.73 0.70
C VAL A 34 1.71 6.65 1.63
N SER A 35 1.01 7.31 2.55
CA SER A 35 1.64 8.15 3.57
C SER A 35 0.99 7.99 4.94
N GLY A 36 1.47 8.73 5.93
CA GLY A 36 0.99 8.68 7.31
C GLY A 36 1.92 7.87 8.21
N MET A 37 1.37 7.02 9.06
CA MET A 37 2.12 6.25 10.07
C MET A 37 2.74 4.98 9.46
N ILE A 38 3.73 5.16 8.58
CA ILE A 38 4.49 4.11 7.89
C ILE A 38 5.97 4.19 8.25
N GLY A 39 6.65 3.04 8.38
CA GLY A 39 8.07 2.95 8.70
C GLY A 39 8.96 3.09 7.46
N LYS A 40 8.52 2.59 6.29
CA LYS A 40 9.29 2.67 5.04
C LYS A 40 8.77 3.77 4.13
N THR A 41 9.67 4.58 3.60
CA THR A 41 9.38 5.67 2.66
C THR A 41 10.41 5.70 1.54
N ASN A 42 10.01 6.03 0.31
CA ASN A 42 10.91 6.15 -0.85
C ASN A 42 10.74 7.47 -1.60
N ARG A 43 9.96 8.39 -1.04
CA ARG A 43 9.82 9.75 -1.57
C ARG A 43 9.67 10.78 -0.44
N GLY A 44 10.17 11.98 -0.70
CA GLY A 44 10.06 13.14 0.17
C GLY A 44 8.68 13.81 0.17
N PRO A 45 8.61 15.08 0.61
CA PRO A 45 7.36 15.81 0.76
C PRO A 45 6.62 15.97 -0.56
N LEU A 46 5.31 16.24 -0.46
CA LEU A 46 4.46 16.58 -1.60
C LEU A 46 4.98 17.86 -2.29
N ASP A 47 5.13 17.78 -3.61
CA ASP A 47 5.38 18.95 -4.47
C ASP A 47 4.08 19.31 -5.21
N ALA A 48 3.42 20.37 -4.79
CA ALA A 48 2.09 20.74 -5.32
C ALA A 48 2.07 20.98 -6.84
N LYS A 49 3.23 21.26 -7.47
CA LYS A 49 3.33 21.45 -8.93
C LYS A 49 3.44 20.11 -9.67
N ARG A 50 4.20 19.18 -9.12
CA ARG A 50 4.39 17.83 -9.69
C ARG A 50 3.26 16.89 -9.30
N ASP A 51 2.81 16.98 -8.05
CA ASP A 51 1.77 16.13 -7.46
C ASP A 51 0.39 16.80 -7.54
N SER A 52 0.07 17.43 -8.67
CA SER A 52 -1.10 18.30 -8.83
C SER A 52 -2.43 17.61 -8.46
N LEU A 53 -2.60 16.31 -8.76
CA LEU A 53 -3.80 15.55 -8.40
C LEU A 53 -3.93 15.37 -6.88
N LEU A 54 -2.83 15.07 -6.18
CA LEU A 54 -2.80 14.95 -4.73
C LEU A 54 -3.09 16.33 -4.08
N ALA A 55 -2.45 17.38 -4.58
CA ALA A 55 -2.67 18.75 -4.11
C ALA A 55 -4.11 19.24 -4.34
N LEU A 56 -4.72 18.91 -5.49
CA LEU A 56 -6.12 19.23 -5.81
C LEU A 56 -7.08 18.61 -4.79
N GLN A 57 -6.78 17.41 -4.31
CA GLN A 57 -7.56 16.72 -3.29
C GLN A 57 -7.15 17.10 -1.85
N LYS A 58 -6.35 18.16 -1.69
CA LYS A 58 -5.88 18.68 -0.38
C LYS A 58 -5.12 17.64 0.44
N ILE A 59 -4.48 16.68 -0.23
CA ILE A 59 -3.59 15.72 0.40
C ILE A 59 -2.25 16.42 0.64
N ASP A 60 -1.68 16.18 1.81
CA ASP A 60 -0.36 16.66 2.19
C ASP A 60 0.40 15.58 2.96
N PHE A 61 1.71 15.52 2.78
CA PHE A 61 2.62 14.64 3.52
C PHE A 61 4.06 15.15 3.46
N LYS A 62 4.83 14.82 4.49
CA LYS A 62 6.27 15.10 4.54
C LYS A 62 7.10 13.97 3.93
N GLN A 63 6.62 12.74 4.02
CA GLN A 63 7.21 11.53 3.50
C GLN A 63 6.11 10.58 3.04
N ALA A 64 6.39 9.77 2.03
CA ALA A 64 5.47 8.76 1.52
C ALA A 64 6.22 7.59 0.89
N PHE A 65 5.50 6.52 0.60
CA PHE A 65 5.97 5.45 -0.25
C PHE A 65 5.19 5.46 -1.57
N ALA A 66 5.91 5.53 -2.68
CA ALA A 66 5.36 5.47 -4.02
C ALA A 66 5.55 4.07 -4.59
N PHE A 67 4.44 3.39 -4.88
CA PHE A 67 4.43 2.09 -5.53
C PHE A 67 4.23 2.23 -7.02
N ASP A 68 5.09 1.61 -7.80
CA ASP A 68 4.79 1.24 -9.16
C ASP A 68 4.02 -0.11 -9.20
N ARG A 69 3.46 -0.42 -10.37
CA ARG A 69 2.70 -1.66 -10.55
C ARG A 69 3.55 -2.91 -10.30
N THR A 70 4.80 -2.90 -10.72
CA THR A 70 5.72 -4.03 -10.58
C THR A 70 5.98 -4.37 -9.12
N THR A 71 6.21 -3.35 -8.29
CA THR A 71 6.41 -3.52 -6.85
C THR A 71 5.15 -4.09 -6.19
N LEU A 72 3.95 -3.59 -6.53
CA LEU A 72 2.70 -4.15 -6.01
C LEU A 72 2.49 -5.62 -6.42
N LEU A 73 2.83 -5.99 -7.65
CA LEU A 73 2.73 -7.36 -8.14
C LEU A 73 3.73 -8.33 -7.49
N SER A 74 4.82 -7.83 -6.90
CA SER A 74 5.81 -8.65 -6.18
C SER A 74 5.37 -9.04 -4.76
N LEU A 75 4.35 -8.37 -4.21
CA LEU A 75 3.80 -8.69 -2.90
C LEU A 75 2.84 -9.90 -2.97
N PRO A 76 2.54 -10.58 -1.85
CA PRO A 76 1.56 -11.67 -1.83
C PRO A 76 0.20 -11.23 -2.40
N GLN A 77 -0.27 -11.99 -3.39
CA GLN A 77 -1.47 -11.69 -4.15
C GLN A 77 -2.70 -12.43 -3.62
N GLY A 78 -3.86 -11.79 -3.70
CA GLY A 78 -5.18 -12.39 -3.49
C GLY A 78 -5.98 -12.40 -4.79
N THR A 79 -6.99 -13.27 -4.84
CA THR A 79 -7.93 -13.37 -5.97
C THR A 79 -9.34 -13.60 -5.44
N VAL A 80 -10.31 -12.93 -6.04
CA VAL A 80 -11.74 -13.10 -5.72
C VAL A 80 -12.59 -12.97 -6.97
N THR A 81 -13.63 -13.79 -7.08
CA THR A 81 -14.68 -13.64 -8.10
C THR A 81 -15.92 -13.08 -7.46
N VAL A 82 -16.27 -11.85 -7.84
CA VAL A 82 -17.42 -11.13 -7.28
C VAL A 82 -18.10 -10.31 -8.40
N GLN A 83 -19.35 -9.91 -8.15
CA GLN A 83 -20.05 -8.99 -9.01
C GLN A 83 -20.26 -7.65 -8.29
N PRO A 84 -19.34 -6.67 -8.48
CA PRO A 84 -19.60 -5.32 -8.02
C PRO A 84 -20.83 -4.73 -8.71
N ARG A 85 -21.51 -3.81 -8.03
CA ARG A 85 -22.72 -3.13 -8.60
C ARG A 85 -22.44 -2.35 -9.88
N GLU A 86 -21.17 -2.02 -10.14
CA GLU A 86 -20.68 -1.32 -11.32
C GLU A 86 -20.55 -2.23 -12.54
N LEU A 87 -20.70 -3.56 -12.36
CA LEU A 87 -20.53 -4.55 -13.43
C LEU A 87 -21.83 -5.35 -13.64
N ASP A 88 -22.18 -5.62 -14.91
CA ASP A 88 -23.35 -6.41 -15.29
C ASP A 88 -23.19 -7.91 -15.00
N LYS A 89 -21.97 -8.38 -14.78
CA LYS A 89 -21.64 -9.80 -14.53
C LYS A 89 -20.48 -9.92 -13.54
N PRO A 90 -20.34 -11.10 -12.87
CA PRO A 90 -19.16 -11.37 -12.04
C PRO A 90 -17.87 -11.26 -12.84
N ALA A 91 -16.82 -10.80 -12.18
CA ALA A 91 -15.45 -10.77 -12.69
C ALA A 91 -14.48 -11.29 -11.64
N THR A 92 -13.34 -11.81 -12.09
CA THR A 92 -12.27 -12.29 -11.21
C THR A 92 -11.23 -11.21 -11.05
N PHE A 93 -11.13 -10.67 -9.84
CA PHE A 93 -10.18 -9.62 -9.48
C PHE A 93 -8.93 -10.20 -8.85
N SER A 94 -7.77 -9.61 -9.16
CA SER A 94 -6.48 -10.02 -8.59
C SER A 94 -5.63 -8.81 -8.23
N GLY A 95 -4.94 -8.90 -7.09
CA GLY A 95 -4.04 -7.86 -6.60
C GLY A 95 -3.44 -8.20 -5.24
N PRO A 96 -2.50 -7.39 -4.71
CA PRO A 96 -1.91 -7.65 -3.42
C PRO A 96 -2.93 -7.52 -2.28
N LEU A 97 -2.75 -8.33 -1.25
CA LEU A 97 -3.50 -8.21 -0.01
C LEU A 97 -3.11 -6.90 0.68
N ILE A 98 -4.11 -6.14 1.17
CA ILE A 98 -3.81 -4.86 1.84
C ILE A 98 -2.95 -5.04 3.08
N ARG A 99 -3.14 -6.11 3.87
CA ARG A 99 -2.30 -6.40 5.03
C ARG A 99 -0.82 -6.61 4.66
N GLU A 100 -0.54 -7.19 3.47
CA GLU A 100 0.82 -7.39 3.00
C GLU A 100 1.45 -6.07 2.54
N VAL A 101 0.66 -5.20 1.90
CA VAL A 101 1.11 -3.84 1.55
C VAL A 101 1.43 -3.02 2.80
N LEU A 102 0.55 -3.06 3.81
CA LEU A 102 0.78 -2.36 5.08
C LEU A 102 1.94 -2.98 5.87
N GLY A 103 2.07 -4.30 5.88
CA GLY A 103 3.20 -5.02 6.49
C GLY A 103 4.53 -4.67 5.81
N TYR A 104 4.57 -4.64 4.48
CA TYR A 104 5.76 -4.21 3.72
C TYR A 104 6.20 -2.79 4.09
N LEU A 105 5.25 -1.89 4.37
CA LEU A 105 5.50 -0.52 4.77
C LEU A 105 5.82 -0.34 6.26
N GLU A 106 5.76 -1.41 7.06
CA GLU A 106 5.86 -1.32 8.53
C GLU A 106 4.83 -0.34 9.10
N ALA A 107 3.62 -0.37 8.56
CA ALA A 107 2.55 0.55 8.90
C ALA A 107 1.99 0.28 10.30
N ALA A 108 1.62 1.34 11.00
CA ALA A 108 0.91 1.23 12.27
C ALA A 108 -0.47 0.59 12.08
N GLN A 109 -0.92 -0.16 13.11
CA GLN A 109 -2.25 -0.78 13.16
C GLN A 109 -3.30 0.27 13.56
N VAL A 110 -3.65 1.12 12.62
CA VAL A 110 -4.59 2.23 12.80
C VAL A 110 -5.52 2.33 11.60
N LYS A 111 -6.59 3.11 11.71
CA LYS A 111 -7.49 3.42 10.60
C LYS A 111 -6.71 3.78 9.34
N THR A 112 -7.07 3.13 8.25
CA THR A 112 -6.44 3.33 6.93
C THR A 112 -7.48 3.84 5.96
N THR A 113 -7.22 5.00 5.35
CA THR A 113 -8.13 5.69 4.42
C THR A 113 -7.63 5.50 2.98
N PHE A 114 -8.53 5.14 2.08
CA PHE A 114 -8.30 4.93 0.65
C PHE A 114 -8.96 6.07 -0.12
N VAL A 115 -8.24 6.73 -1.00
CA VAL A 115 -8.72 7.88 -1.76
C VAL A 115 -8.68 7.57 -3.25
N ALA A 116 -9.81 7.77 -3.90
CA ALA A 116 -9.99 7.59 -5.33
C ALA A 116 -9.66 8.86 -6.14
N VAL A 117 -9.31 8.67 -7.41
CA VAL A 117 -9.02 9.77 -8.35
C VAL A 117 -10.15 10.80 -8.43
N ASN A 118 -11.42 10.37 -8.28
CA ASN A 118 -12.61 11.27 -8.31
C ASN A 118 -12.90 11.96 -6.96
N GLY A 119 -12.05 11.79 -5.93
CA GLY A 119 -12.21 12.36 -4.60
C GLY A 119 -13.07 11.56 -3.63
N HIS A 120 -13.69 10.45 -4.08
CA HIS A 120 -14.36 9.53 -3.17
C HIS A 120 -13.33 8.90 -2.22
N SER A 121 -13.71 8.66 -0.96
CA SER A 121 -12.85 7.98 0.01
C SER A 121 -13.64 6.96 0.83
N GLY A 122 -12.97 5.86 1.16
CA GLY A 122 -13.41 4.87 2.13
C GLY A 122 -12.29 4.60 3.13
N TRP A 123 -12.59 3.87 4.18
CA TRP A 123 -11.59 3.49 5.19
C TRP A 123 -11.82 2.08 5.67
N LEU A 124 -10.77 1.50 6.25
CA LEU A 124 -10.82 0.25 6.99
C LEU A 124 -10.19 0.46 8.35
N ASP A 125 -10.82 -0.07 9.39
CA ASP A 125 -10.21 -0.18 10.70
C ASP A 125 -9.29 -1.42 10.77
N PRO A 126 -8.35 -1.50 11.72
CA PRO A 126 -7.45 -2.64 11.84
C PRO A 126 -8.17 -3.99 11.95
N ASP A 127 -9.29 -4.01 12.67
CA ASP A 127 -10.11 -5.22 12.83
C ASP A 127 -10.69 -5.70 11.51
N ASP A 128 -11.14 -4.80 10.63
CA ASP A 128 -11.63 -5.13 9.29
C ASP A 128 -10.53 -5.70 8.39
N ILE A 129 -9.34 -5.08 8.44
CA ILE A 129 -8.16 -5.52 7.67
C ILE A 129 -7.74 -6.93 8.12
N ASN A 130 -7.77 -7.21 9.43
CA ASN A 130 -7.37 -8.49 10.00
C ASN A 130 -8.45 -9.56 9.88
N ALA A 131 -9.73 -9.18 9.92
CA ALA A 131 -10.85 -10.11 9.88
C ALA A 131 -11.14 -10.69 8.50
N SER A 132 -10.68 -10.04 7.42
CA SER A 132 -10.94 -10.47 6.03
C SER A 132 -9.80 -10.13 5.08
N ASP A 133 -9.75 -10.89 3.97
CA ASP A 133 -8.79 -10.63 2.92
C ASP A 133 -9.29 -9.50 2.01
N TRP A 134 -8.80 -8.30 2.25
CA TRP A 134 -8.96 -7.18 1.34
C TRP A 134 -7.84 -7.16 0.31
N ILE A 135 -8.17 -7.00 -0.95
CA ILE A 135 -7.21 -6.87 -2.04
C ILE A 135 -7.22 -5.45 -2.62
N LEU A 136 -6.06 -5.00 -3.03
CA LEU A 136 -5.89 -3.86 -3.94
C LEU A 136 -5.86 -4.43 -5.36
N ALA A 137 -7.03 -4.69 -5.94
CA ALA A 137 -7.13 -5.32 -7.26
C ALA A 137 -6.46 -4.46 -8.32
N LEU A 138 -5.53 -5.06 -9.06
CA LEU A 138 -4.79 -4.46 -10.18
C LEU A 138 -5.30 -4.94 -11.53
N SER A 139 -6.11 -6.01 -11.55
CA SER A 139 -6.68 -6.60 -12.76
C SER A 139 -8.06 -7.19 -12.51
N ALA A 140 -8.86 -7.26 -13.56
CA ALA A 140 -10.13 -7.99 -13.64
C ALA A 140 -10.08 -8.94 -14.83
N ASP A 141 -10.45 -10.22 -14.63
CA ASP A 141 -10.38 -11.29 -15.65
C ASP A 141 -9.02 -11.37 -16.37
N GLY A 142 -7.92 -11.13 -15.61
CA GLY A 142 -6.56 -11.11 -16.11
C GLY A 142 -6.15 -9.84 -16.88
N VAL A 143 -7.08 -8.90 -17.10
CA VAL A 143 -6.81 -7.63 -17.78
C VAL A 143 -6.50 -6.54 -16.75
N PRO A 144 -5.39 -5.78 -16.89
CA PRO A 144 -5.08 -4.67 -16.02
C PRO A 144 -6.21 -3.63 -15.95
N LEU A 145 -6.52 -3.16 -14.74
CA LEU A 145 -7.46 -2.05 -14.55
C LEU A 145 -6.82 -0.74 -15.04
N GLY A 146 -7.47 -0.09 -16.00
CA GLY A 146 -6.99 1.16 -16.59
C GLY A 146 -7.53 2.41 -15.88
N ILE A 147 -6.74 3.50 -15.92
CA ILE A 147 -7.18 4.84 -15.53
C ILE A 147 -8.27 5.27 -16.53
N GLY A 148 -9.40 5.78 -16.01
CA GLY A 148 -10.58 6.12 -16.82
C GLY A 148 -11.62 4.99 -16.92
N GLN A 149 -11.26 3.81 -16.39
CA GLN A 149 -12.17 2.73 -16.01
C GLN A 149 -12.27 2.71 -14.48
N GLN A 150 -12.28 1.53 -13.85
CA GLN A 150 -12.25 1.41 -12.39
C GLN A 150 -10.81 1.37 -11.80
N GLY A 151 -9.78 1.48 -12.64
CA GLY A 151 -8.38 1.52 -12.25
C GLY A 151 -7.86 2.90 -11.84
N PRO A 152 -6.62 2.92 -11.37
CA PRO A 152 -5.60 1.87 -11.48
C PRO A 152 -5.74 0.73 -10.47
N ILE A 153 -6.46 0.93 -9.38
CA ILE A 153 -6.60 -0.01 -8.26
C ILE A 153 -8.04 0.00 -7.77
N TRP A 154 -8.59 -1.17 -7.44
CA TRP A 154 -9.89 -1.31 -6.81
C TRP A 154 -9.75 -2.02 -5.47
N LEU A 155 -10.16 -1.38 -4.36
CA LEU A 155 -10.23 -2.02 -3.05
C LEU A 155 -11.45 -2.93 -3.00
N ILE A 156 -11.24 -4.23 -2.87
CA ILE A 156 -12.29 -5.27 -2.87
C ILE A 156 -12.06 -6.25 -1.72
N ASN A 157 -13.15 -6.66 -1.07
CA ASN A 157 -13.12 -7.72 -0.05
C ASN A 157 -13.31 -9.09 -0.69
N THR A 158 -12.52 -10.07 -0.27
CA THR A 158 -12.55 -11.44 -0.81
C THR A 158 -13.59 -12.35 -0.15
N ARG A 159 -14.27 -11.94 0.91
CA ARG A 159 -15.28 -12.77 1.61
C ARG A 159 -16.60 -12.95 0.85
N ALA A 160 -16.70 -12.60 -0.38
CA ALA A 160 -17.92 -12.29 -1.07
C ALA A 160 -18.53 -13.26 -2.08
N PRO A 161 -18.57 -14.60 -1.97
CA PRO A 161 -19.63 -15.31 -2.69
C PRO A 161 -21.02 -15.17 -2.02
N ASP A 162 -21.08 -15.02 -0.68
CA ASP A 162 -22.34 -14.87 0.08
C ASP A 162 -22.57 -13.43 0.58
N PHE A 163 -21.65 -12.54 0.30
CA PHE A 163 -21.73 -11.16 0.68
C PHE A 163 -22.78 -10.46 -0.19
N LYS A 164 -24.01 -10.46 0.31
CA LYS A 164 -24.99 -9.48 -0.16
C LYS A 164 -24.55 -8.15 0.42
N PRO A 165 -24.01 -7.26 -0.42
CA PRO A 165 -23.63 -5.97 0.07
C PRO A 165 -24.91 -5.25 0.48
N ASP A 166 -25.15 -5.13 1.76
CA ASP A 166 -26.02 -4.06 2.20
C ASP A 166 -25.32 -2.73 1.87
N GLU A 167 -26.09 -1.67 1.77
CA GLU A 167 -25.55 -0.38 1.36
C GLU A 167 -24.41 0.12 2.27
N SER A 168 -24.30 -0.40 3.51
CA SER A 168 -23.28 -0.04 4.49
C SER A 168 -21.90 -0.64 4.15
N HIS A 169 -21.83 -1.83 3.57
CA HIS A 169 -20.57 -2.51 3.27
C HIS A 169 -19.97 -2.10 1.91
N HIS A 170 -20.78 -1.65 0.94
CA HIS A 170 -20.28 -1.07 -0.33
C HIS A 170 -19.51 0.24 -0.13
N ALA A 171 -19.77 0.95 0.96
CA ALA A 171 -19.06 2.19 1.27
C ALA A 171 -17.54 2.01 1.41
N HIS A 172 -17.09 0.76 1.65
CA HIS A 172 -15.67 0.44 1.78
C HIS A 172 -15.00 -0.02 0.48
N TRP A 173 -15.77 -0.35 -0.57
CA TRP A 173 -15.20 -0.69 -1.88
C TRP A 173 -14.91 0.58 -2.67
N VAL A 174 -13.65 0.91 -2.77
CA VAL A 174 -13.21 2.13 -3.46
C VAL A 174 -12.50 1.75 -4.75
N TRP A 175 -13.08 2.11 -5.89
CA TRP A 175 -12.41 1.98 -7.20
C TRP A 175 -11.56 3.22 -7.51
N ALA A 176 -10.64 3.10 -8.46
CA ALA A 176 -9.69 4.14 -8.85
C ALA A 176 -8.85 4.69 -7.68
N VAL A 177 -8.51 3.82 -6.73
CA VAL A 177 -7.62 4.19 -5.62
C VAL A 177 -6.25 4.56 -6.18
N PHE A 178 -5.72 5.71 -5.75
CA PHE A 178 -4.37 6.18 -6.10
C PHE A 178 -3.58 6.67 -4.89
N TYR A 179 -4.26 6.84 -3.75
CA TYR A 179 -3.64 7.28 -2.50
C TYR A 179 -4.22 6.54 -1.29
N ILE A 180 -3.35 6.22 -0.35
CA ILE A 180 -3.71 5.64 0.95
C ILE A 180 -3.08 6.48 2.05
N LYS A 181 -3.87 6.80 3.09
CA LYS A 181 -3.40 7.43 4.32
C LYS A 181 -3.53 6.46 5.48
N VAL A 182 -2.43 6.20 6.16
CA VAL A 182 -2.37 5.40 7.39
C VAL A 182 -2.42 6.35 8.58
N GLY A 183 -3.48 6.25 9.40
CA GLY A 183 -3.77 7.19 10.49
C GLY A 183 -4.61 8.39 10.04
N GLU A 184 -4.85 9.32 11.01
CA GLU A 184 -5.64 10.55 10.80
C GLU A 184 -4.87 11.67 10.10
#